data_b27f06e6eb86534b6b5b0f3b52293990
#
_entry.id   b27f06e6eb86534b6b5b0f3b52293990
#
_cell.length_a   1.000
_cell.length_b   1.000
_cell.length_c   1.000
_cell.angle_alpha   90.00
_cell.angle_beta   90.00
_cell.angle_gamma   90.00
#
_symmetry.space_group_name_H-M   'P 1'
#
loop_
_entity.id
_entity.type
_entity.pdbx_description
1 polymer ?
#
loop_
_entity_poly.entity_id
_entity_poly.type
_entity_poly.pdbx_seq_one_letter_code
_entity_poly.pdbx_strand_id
1 'polypeptide(L)'
;DVYKRQAYLPPLASLLTAALFISLFLFAAFTQRRAARFALPAVAGLLAGLVWSAAYQLAVVKPAQSLAGQTYACTAIVQPDAETSWQPGNVRATLLITRLDSRKTSLKVYCTDLPYSEAGDIITGQFQLQPLRADSYRMSRYAKGTWLGASYQADYIWQETSDALPYRLYHLRQAFAKRLTTYLPQHLAGVEAAMLLGEKSELTDEWSDTFRTAGIAHL
;
A
#
# COMPACT_ATOMS: atom_id res chain seq x y z
N ASP A 1 19.23 6.73 -9.03
CA ASP A 1 18.72 7.83 -9.86
C ASP A 1 17.81 7.42 -11.02
N VAL A 2 17.75 6.12 -11.37
CA VAL A 2 16.85 5.60 -12.41
C VAL A 2 15.38 5.63 -11.95
N TYR A 3 15.11 5.48 -10.68
CA TYR A 3 13.73 5.53 -10.12
C TYR A 3 13.15 6.96 -10.00
N LYS A 4 13.98 8.01 -10.08
CA LYS A 4 13.51 9.40 -10.03
C LYS A 4 12.82 9.87 -11.32
N ARG A 5 12.93 9.13 -12.42
CA ARG A 5 12.38 9.50 -13.74
C ARG A 5 11.18 8.68 -14.19
N GLN A 6 10.59 7.84 -13.36
CA GLN A 6 9.20 7.42 -13.61
C GLN A 6 8.27 8.58 -13.24
N ALA A 7 8.50 9.70 -13.94
CA ALA A 7 7.57 10.79 -13.97
C ALA A 7 6.21 10.21 -14.37
N TYR A 8 5.19 10.47 -13.57
CA TYR A 8 3.82 10.44 -13.99
C TYR A 8 3.76 11.10 -15.38
N LEU A 9 3.66 10.29 -16.41
CA LEU A 9 3.31 10.83 -17.71
C LEU A 9 1.96 11.51 -17.49
N PRO A 10 1.83 12.79 -17.79
CA PRO A 10 0.54 13.46 -17.66
C PRO A 10 -0.48 12.61 -18.44
N PRO A 11 -1.71 12.45 -17.94
CA PRO A 11 -2.71 11.56 -18.55
C PRO A 11 -2.90 11.80 -20.05
N LEU A 12 -2.66 13.01 -20.52
CA LEU A 12 -2.60 13.38 -21.94
C LEU A 12 -1.45 12.69 -22.71
N ALA A 13 -0.24 12.61 -22.14
CA ALA A 13 0.88 11.97 -22.80
C ALA A 13 0.72 10.46 -22.89
N SER A 14 0.13 9.81 -21.86
CA SER A 14 -0.19 8.38 -21.90
C SER A 14 -1.30 8.07 -22.91
N LEU A 15 -2.30 8.94 -23.05
CA LEU A 15 -3.35 8.81 -24.06
C LEU A 15 -2.81 9.00 -25.48
N LEU A 16 -1.91 9.97 -25.69
CA LEU A 16 -1.29 10.22 -27.00
C LEU A 16 -0.37 9.07 -27.41
N THR A 17 0.44 8.55 -26.49
CA THR A 17 1.29 7.38 -26.79
C THR A 17 0.45 6.14 -27.06
N ALA A 18 -0.61 5.90 -26.33
CA ALA A 18 -1.52 4.79 -26.60
C ALA A 18 -2.24 4.94 -27.93
N ALA A 19 -2.72 6.15 -28.29
CA ALA A 19 -3.35 6.41 -29.59
C ALA A 19 -2.36 6.18 -30.75
N LEU A 20 -1.09 6.58 -30.58
CA LEU A 20 -0.03 6.33 -31.56
C LEU A 20 0.23 4.83 -31.74
N PHE A 21 0.38 4.08 -30.66
CA PHE A 21 0.57 2.62 -30.72
C PHE A 21 -0.64 1.92 -31.34
N ILE A 22 -1.85 2.33 -31.01
CA ILE A 22 -3.08 1.77 -31.60
C ILE A 22 -3.13 2.05 -33.09
N SER A 23 -2.81 3.26 -33.55
CA SER A 23 -2.83 3.62 -34.97
C SER A 23 -1.77 2.87 -35.77
N LEU A 24 -0.53 2.74 -35.24
CA LEU A 24 0.55 1.95 -35.86
C LEU A 24 0.17 0.47 -35.95
N PHE A 25 -0.46 -0.07 -34.92
CA PHE A 25 -0.85 -1.46 -34.88
C PHE A 25 -2.02 -1.78 -35.81
N LEU A 26 -3.01 -0.88 -35.91
CA LEU A 26 -4.11 -0.98 -36.86
C LEU A 26 -3.59 -0.86 -38.31
N PHE A 27 -2.63 0.03 -38.57
CA PHE A 27 -2.00 0.14 -39.88
C PHE A 27 -1.25 -1.15 -40.26
N ALA A 28 -0.46 -1.71 -39.34
CA ALA A 28 0.22 -3.00 -39.57
C ALA A 28 -0.75 -4.17 -39.76
N ALA A 29 -1.88 -4.16 -39.06
CA ALA A 29 -2.92 -5.17 -39.18
C ALA A 29 -3.68 -5.08 -40.53
N PHE A 30 -3.87 -3.86 -41.02
CA PHE A 30 -4.53 -3.62 -42.32
C PHE A 30 -3.71 -4.14 -43.50
N THR A 31 -2.37 -4.10 -43.38
CA THR A 31 -1.46 -4.58 -44.43
C THR A 31 -1.31 -6.12 -44.47
N GLN A 32 -1.64 -6.81 -43.37
CA GLN A 32 -1.54 -8.28 -43.28
C GLN A 32 -2.79 -8.91 -42.67
N ARG A 33 -3.66 -9.53 -43.48
CA ARG A 33 -4.95 -10.15 -43.04
C ARG A 33 -4.80 -11.18 -41.91
N ARG A 34 -3.68 -11.89 -41.79
CA ARG A 34 -3.43 -12.84 -40.69
C ARG A 34 -3.13 -12.12 -39.37
N ALA A 35 -2.41 -10.98 -39.40
CA ALA A 35 -2.09 -10.18 -38.24
C ALA A 35 -3.34 -9.50 -37.64
N ALA A 36 -4.33 -9.17 -38.47
CA ALA A 36 -5.57 -8.51 -38.02
C ALA A 36 -6.35 -9.33 -36.96
N ARG A 37 -6.31 -10.65 -37.04
CA ARG A 37 -7.03 -11.55 -36.11
C ARG A 37 -6.48 -11.50 -34.69
N PHE A 38 -5.17 -11.22 -34.52
CA PHE A 38 -4.52 -11.04 -33.21
C PHE A 38 -4.47 -9.57 -32.78
N ALA A 39 -4.45 -8.66 -33.74
CA ALA A 39 -4.39 -7.24 -33.51
C ALA A 39 -5.65 -6.70 -32.83
N LEU A 40 -6.82 -7.08 -33.31
CA LEU A 40 -8.09 -6.58 -32.75
C LEU A 40 -8.27 -6.88 -31.27
N PRO A 41 -8.09 -8.12 -30.75
CA PRO A 41 -8.22 -8.39 -29.33
C PRO A 41 -7.15 -7.69 -28.49
N ALA A 42 -5.92 -7.52 -29.00
CA ALA A 42 -4.87 -6.80 -28.30
C ALA A 42 -5.18 -5.30 -28.17
N VAL A 43 -5.66 -4.67 -29.23
CA VAL A 43 -6.11 -3.27 -29.20
C VAL A 43 -7.32 -3.09 -28.27
N ALA A 44 -8.30 -4.02 -28.36
CA ALA A 44 -9.46 -3.99 -27.48
C ALA A 44 -9.05 -4.12 -25.99
N GLY A 45 -8.10 -5.00 -25.67
CA GLY A 45 -7.55 -5.15 -24.32
C GLY A 45 -6.85 -3.90 -23.83
N LEU A 46 -6.03 -3.27 -24.68
CA LEU A 46 -5.38 -1.99 -24.35
C LEU A 46 -6.39 -0.86 -24.10
N LEU A 47 -7.41 -0.74 -24.95
CA LEU A 47 -8.47 0.26 -24.79
C LEU A 47 -9.25 0.01 -23.50
N ALA A 48 -9.63 -1.22 -23.21
CA ALA A 48 -10.30 -1.59 -21.97
C ALA A 48 -9.46 -1.24 -20.74
N GLY A 49 -8.15 -1.53 -20.76
CA GLY A 49 -7.22 -1.18 -19.70
C GLY A 49 -7.09 0.35 -19.51
N LEU A 50 -7.04 1.12 -20.57
CA LEU A 50 -7.00 2.58 -20.52
C LEU A 50 -8.29 3.18 -19.95
N VAL A 51 -9.45 2.70 -20.43
CA VAL A 51 -10.76 3.13 -19.92
C VAL A 51 -10.89 2.80 -18.45
N TRP A 52 -10.50 1.58 -18.04
CA TRP A 52 -10.48 1.18 -16.64
C TRP A 52 -9.58 2.07 -15.79
N SER A 53 -8.34 2.32 -16.25
CA SER A 53 -7.40 3.19 -15.56
C SER A 53 -7.94 4.62 -15.40
N ALA A 54 -8.53 5.19 -16.46
CA ALA A 54 -9.13 6.51 -16.42
C ALA A 54 -10.34 6.56 -15.45
N ALA A 55 -11.21 5.56 -15.51
CA ALA A 55 -12.36 5.45 -14.60
C ALA A 55 -11.91 5.33 -13.15
N TYR A 56 -10.90 4.50 -12.87
CA TYR A 56 -10.33 4.35 -11.54
C TYR A 56 -9.70 5.66 -11.01
N GLN A 57 -8.96 6.36 -11.87
CA GLN A 57 -8.38 7.66 -11.55
C GLN A 57 -9.47 8.68 -11.17
N LEU A 58 -10.55 8.74 -11.94
CA LEU A 58 -11.64 9.69 -11.71
C LEU A 58 -12.51 9.32 -10.50
N ALA A 59 -12.81 8.03 -10.32
CA ALA A 59 -13.74 7.58 -9.29
C ALA A 59 -13.09 7.37 -7.91
N VAL A 60 -11.80 7.05 -7.87
CA VAL A 60 -11.11 6.68 -6.62
C VAL A 60 -9.98 7.64 -6.27
N VAL A 61 -9.04 7.84 -7.20
CA VAL A 61 -7.79 8.57 -6.89
C VAL A 61 -8.05 10.06 -6.71
N LYS A 62 -8.72 10.71 -7.66
CA LYS A 62 -8.99 12.15 -7.59
C LYS A 62 -9.85 12.55 -6.38
N PRO A 63 -10.97 11.85 -6.06
CA PRO A 63 -11.74 12.14 -4.86
C PRO A 63 -10.92 11.95 -3.57
N ALA A 64 -10.06 10.93 -3.50
CA ALA A 64 -9.17 10.76 -2.37
C ALA A 64 -8.19 11.93 -2.26
N GLN A 65 -7.51 12.29 -3.35
CA GLN A 65 -6.52 13.38 -3.37
C GLN A 65 -7.13 14.76 -3.10
N SER A 66 -8.42 14.98 -3.41
CA SER A 66 -9.09 16.26 -3.11
C SER A 66 -9.29 16.51 -1.62
N LEU A 67 -9.15 15.49 -0.77
CA LEU A 67 -9.19 15.62 0.70
C LEU A 67 -7.86 16.12 1.27
N ALA A 68 -6.79 16.20 0.48
CA ALA A 68 -5.49 16.63 0.96
C ALA A 68 -5.48 18.11 1.37
N GLY A 69 -4.72 18.42 2.41
CA GLY A 69 -4.52 19.79 2.92
C GLY A 69 -5.49 20.20 4.03
N GLN A 70 -6.46 19.36 4.38
CA GLN A 70 -7.43 19.65 5.42
C GLN A 70 -7.30 18.68 6.60
N THR A 71 -7.78 19.13 7.77
CA THR A 71 -7.85 18.33 8.99
C THR A 71 -9.27 17.82 9.18
N TYR A 72 -9.39 16.55 9.48
CA TYR A 72 -10.67 15.85 9.66
C TYR A 72 -10.67 15.08 10.97
N ALA A 73 -11.83 14.99 11.61
CA ALA A 73 -12.09 14.03 12.66
C ALA A 73 -12.30 12.65 12.02
N CYS A 74 -11.38 11.72 12.27
CA CYS A 74 -11.37 10.41 11.65
C CYS A 74 -11.55 9.30 12.68
N THR A 75 -12.35 8.29 12.35
CA THR A 75 -12.28 6.97 12.99
C THR A 75 -11.56 6.03 12.01
N ALA A 76 -10.50 5.40 12.47
CA ALA A 76 -9.66 4.56 11.63
C ALA A 76 -9.30 3.24 12.33
N ILE A 77 -8.98 2.23 11.54
CA ILE A 77 -8.48 0.93 12.01
C ILE A 77 -7.03 0.81 11.56
N VAL A 78 -6.13 0.51 12.50
CA VAL A 78 -4.72 0.29 12.23
C VAL A 78 -4.53 -1.00 11.44
N GLN A 79 -3.83 -0.94 10.32
CA GLN A 79 -3.59 -2.11 9.47
C GLN A 79 -2.38 -2.93 9.96
N PRO A 80 -2.25 -4.20 9.55
CA PRO A 80 -1.17 -5.10 10.00
C PRO A 80 0.23 -4.75 9.52
N ASP A 81 0.44 -3.58 8.93
CA ASP A 81 1.75 -3.07 8.48
C ASP A 81 2.34 -2.01 9.43
N ALA A 82 1.89 -2.00 10.68
CA ALA A 82 2.41 -1.08 11.68
C ALA A 82 3.89 -1.40 12.01
N GLU A 83 4.73 -0.38 11.90
CA GLU A 83 6.17 -0.45 12.18
C GLU A 83 6.56 0.64 13.18
N THR A 84 7.60 0.39 13.97
CA THR A 84 8.15 1.41 14.87
C THR A 84 8.56 2.65 14.11
N SER A 85 8.20 3.83 14.61
CA SER A 85 8.61 5.11 14.04
C SER A 85 10.01 5.52 14.53
N TRP A 86 10.58 6.56 13.90
CA TRP A 86 11.83 7.20 14.34
C TRP A 86 11.68 7.88 15.70
N GLN A 87 10.47 8.31 16.03
CA GLN A 87 10.17 8.91 17.32
C GLN A 87 9.82 7.84 18.32
N PRO A 88 10.48 7.77 19.48
CA PRO A 88 10.16 6.81 20.53
C PRO A 88 8.69 6.94 20.95
N GLY A 89 8.00 5.81 21.03
CA GLY A 89 6.58 5.77 21.41
C GLY A 89 5.59 5.99 20.26
N ASN A 90 6.06 6.26 19.04
CA ASN A 90 5.21 6.39 17.88
C ASN A 90 5.41 5.21 16.91
N VAL A 91 4.38 4.94 16.11
CA VAL A 91 4.39 3.92 15.06
C VAL A 91 4.06 4.54 13.71
N ARG A 92 4.51 3.88 12.66
CA ARG A 92 4.13 4.16 11.27
C ARG A 92 3.21 3.05 10.82
N ALA A 93 2.04 3.40 10.34
CA ALA A 93 1.06 2.41 9.93
C ALA A 93 0.18 2.92 8.79
N THR A 94 -0.35 1.99 8.01
CA THR A 94 -1.49 2.28 7.16
C THR A 94 -2.75 2.26 8.02
N LEU A 95 -3.55 3.30 7.91
CA LEU A 95 -4.84 3.44 8.57
C LEU A 95 -5.96 3.24 7.55
N LEU A 96 -6.94 2.42 7.88
CA LEU A 96 -8.20 2.35 7.15
C LEU A 96 -9.20 3.28 7.81
N ILE A 97 -9.41 4.46 7.25
CA ILE A 97 -10.42 5.41 7.73
C ILE A 97 -11.80 4.85 7.40
N THR A 98 -12.58 4.58 8.44
CA THR A 98 -13.97 4.07 8.34
C THR A 98 -14.99 5.19 8.43
N ARG A 99 -14.62 6.28 9.10
CA ARG A 99 -15.41 7.52 9.20
C ARG A 99 -14.52 8.73 9.02
N LEU A 100 -15.00 9.66 8.22
CA LEU A 100 -14.39 10.99 8.01
C LEU A 100 -15.45 12.00 8.42
N ASP A 101 -15.22 12.72 9.51
CA ASP A 101 -16.24 13.49 10.23
C ASP A 101 -17.47 12.62 10.53
N SER A 102 -18.62 12.93 9.93
CA SER A 102 -19.87 12.15 10.10
C SER A 102 -20.15 11.16 8.97
N ARG A 103 -19.28 11.07 7.94
CA ARG A 103 -19.52 10.25 6.75
C ARG A 103 -18.77 8.93 6.84
N LYS A 104 -19.46 7.83 6.53
CA LYS A 104 -18.80 6.54 6.33
C LYS A 104 -17.95 6.57 5.08
N THR A 105 -16.73 6.07 5.17
CA THR A 105 -15.78 5.99 4.05
C THR A 105 -14.96 4.70 4.16
N SER A 106 -14.18 4.41 3.14
CA SER A 106 -13.19 3.33 3.15
C SER A 106 -11.93 3.87 2.45
N LEU A 107 -11.14 4.65 3.18
CA LEU A 107 -9.97 5.32 2.65
C LEU A 107 -8.72 4.83 3.38
N LYS A 108 -7.74 4.34 2.62
CA LYS A 108 -6.43 3.98 3.17
C LYS A 108 -5.51 5.19 3.14
N VAL A 109 -4.93 5.52 4.29
CA VAL A 109 -3.94 6.59 4.44
C VAL A 109 -2.72 6.08 5.17
N TYR A 110 -1.55 6.62 4.88
CA TYR A 110 -0.31 6.27 5.56
C TYR A 110 0.03 7.32 6.61
N CYS A 111 0.09 6.92 7.87
CA CYS A 111 0.45 7.78 9.01
C CYS A 111 1.87 7.45 9.46
N THR A 112 2.69 8.48 9.73
CA THR A 112 4.11 8.32 10.13
C THR A 112 4.37 8.59 11.60
N ASP A 113 3.43 9.20 12.30
CA ASP A 113 3.57 9.75 13.65
C ASP A 113 2.37 9.39 14.55
N LEU A 114 1.80 8.20 14.34
CA LEU A 114 0.72 7.70 15.16
C LEU A 114 1.25 7.36 16.56
N PRO A 115 0.57 7.74 17.66
CA PRO A 115 0.85 7.20 18.98
C PRO A 115 0.81 5.67 18.98
N TYR A 116 1.57 5.05 19.90
CA TYR A 116 1.68 3.59 19.95
C TYR A 116 0.32 2.91 19.79
N SER A 117 0.22 2.05 18.81
CA SER A 117 -1.00 1.33 18.44
C SER A 117 -0.65 0.02 17.79
N GLU A 118 -1.48 -0.99 17.98
CA GLU A 118 -1.33 -2.29 17.36
C GLU A 118 -2.29 -2.49 16.19
N ALA A 119 -1.99 -3.47 15.36
CA ALA A 119 -2.86 -3.81 14.24
C ALA A 119 -4.24 -4.26 14.74
N GLY A 120 -5.28 -3.69 14.14
CA GLY A 120 -6.66 -3.93 14.55
C GLY A 120 -7.22 -2.88 15.51
N ASP A 121 -6.37 -2.03 16.11
CA ASP A 121 -6.87 -0.98 16.99
C ASP A 121 -7.76 -0.01 16.23
N ILE A 122 -8.91 0.28 16.82
CA ILE A 122 -9.85 1.30 16.36
C ILE A 122 -9.54 2.57 17.12
N ILE A 123 -9.16 3.59 16.39
CA ILE A 123 -8.72 4.87 16.93
C ILE A 123 -9.59 5.99 16.37
N THR A 124 -9.79 7.01 17.19
CA THR A 124 -10.43 8.26 16.76
C THR A 124 -9.49 9.42 17.08
N GLY A 125 -9.43 10.39 16.19
CA GLY A 125 -8.59 11.56 16.39
C GLY A 125 -8.70 12.55 15.25
N GLN A 126 -8.00 13.65 15.36
CA GLN A 126 -7.87 14.64 14.30
C GLN A 126 -6.63 14.35 13.47
N PHE A 127 -6.82 14.13 12.18
CA PHE A 127 -5.76 13.83 11.23
C PHE A 127 -5.75 14.85 10.10
N GLN A 128 -4.60 15.44 9.86
CA GLN A 128 -4.37 16.25 8.66
C GLN A 128 -4.01 15.32 7.52
N LEU A 129 -4.84 15.29 6.48
CA LEU A 129 -4.58 14.53 5.27
C LEU A 129 -3.64 15.30 4.36
N GLN A 130 -2.62 14.60 3.82
CA GLN A 130 -1.57 15.21 3.00
C GLN A 130 -1.32 14.34 1.77
N PRO A 131 -0.77 14.90 0.67
CA PRO A 131 -0.24 14.08 -0.40
C PRO A 131 0.86 13.17 0.12
N LEU A 132 0.94 11.95 -0.39
CA LEU A 132 2.03 11.03 -0.02
C LEU A 132 3.39 11.68 -0.32
N ARG A 133 4.29 11.57 0.64
CA ARG A 133 5.68 12.05 0.51
C ARG A 133 6.34 11.41 -0.72
N ALA A 134 7.13 12.19 -1.45
CA ALA A 134 7.87 11.74 -2.61
C ALA A 134 9.12 10.96 -2.18
N ASP A 135 8.91 9.73 -1.69
CA ASP A 135 9.95 8.79 -1.30
C ASP A 135 9.98 7.55 -2.22
N SER A 136 10.95 6.67 -2.01
CA SER A 136 11.11 5.42 -2.77
C SER A 136 9.93 4.44 -2.58
N TYR A 137 9.19 4.56 -1.50
CA TYR A 137 8.06 3.67 -1.17
C TYR A 137 6.71 4.16 -1.69
N ARG A 138 6.64 5.38 -2.25
CA ARG A 138 5.38 5.97 -2.72
C ARG A 138 4.65 5.08 -3.73
N MET A 139 5.38 4.50 -4.67
CA MET A 139 4.78 3.63 -5.69
C MET A 139 4.24 2.33 -5.09
N SER A 140 4.94 1.76 -4.11
CA SER A 140 4.46 0.58 -3.38
C SER A 140 3.18 0.88 -2.59
N ARG A 141 3.10 2.06 -1.97
CA ARG A 141 1.87 2.51 -1.28
C ARG A 141 0.71 2.71 -2.23
N TYR A 142 0.95 3.30 -3.40
CA TYR A 142 -0.07 3.41 -4.44
C TYR A 142 -0.57 2.05 -4.92
N ALA A 143 0.32 1.08 -5.10
CA ALA A 143 -0.05 -0.29 -5.46
C ALA A 143 -0.92 -0.97 -4.40
N LYS A 144 -0.77 -0.59 -3.12
CA LYS A 144 -1.61 -1.05 -2.00
C LYS A 144 -2.91 -0.25 -1.84
N GLY A 145 -3.18 0.71 -2.73
CA GLY A 145 -4.38 1.56 -2.70
C GLY A 145 -4.32 2.69 -1.66
N THR A 146 -3.13 3.06 -1.20
CA THR A 146 -2.93 4.17 -0.28
C THR A 146 -2.53 5.41 -1.08
N TRP A 147 -3.43 6.41 -1.15
CA TRP A 147 -3.28 7.59 -1.99
C TRP A 147 -2.86 8.84 -1.23
N LEU A 148 -3.05 8.85 0.08
CA LEU A 148 -2.78 9.97 0.96
C LEU A 148 -1.89 9.56 2.12
N GLY A 149 -1.10 10.52 2.60
CA GLY A 149 -0.51 10.52 3.91
C GLY A 149 -1.46 11.11 4.94
N ALA A 150 -1.23 10.81 6.19
CA ALA A 150 -1.90 11.42 7.32
C ALA A 150 -0.87 11.82 8.36
N SER A 151 -1.09 12.95 9.01
CA SER A 151 -0.36 13.37 10.20
C SER A 151 -1.36 13.53 11.33
N TYR A 152 -1.08 12.87 12.44
CA TYR A 152 -1.88 13.01 13.65
C TYR A 152 -1.69 14.42 14.22
N GLN A 153 -2.79 15.04 14.66
CA GLN A 153 -2.77 16.40 15.20
C GLN A 153 -3.19 16.46 16.67
N ALA A 154 -4.35 15.91 17.01
CA ALA A 154 -4.92 16.00 18.34
C ALA A 154 -6.05 14.98 18.59
N ASP A 155 -6.53 14.94 19.82
CA ASP A 155 -7.73 14.20 20.26
C ASP A 155 -7.64 12.69 19.97
N TYR A 156 -6.45 12.10 20.18
CA TYR A 156 -6.27 10.66 20.06
C TYR A 156 -7.05 9.92 21.13
N ILE A 157 -7.99 9.09 20.68
CA ILE A 157 -8.76 8.21 21.55
C ILE A 157 -8.66 6.80 20.96
N TRP A 158 -8.03 5.90 21.71
CA TRP A 158 -8.14 4.47 21.48
C TRP A 158 -9.55 4.02 21.92
N GLN A 159 -10.25 3.27 21.08
CA GLN A 159 -11.58 2.80 21.37
C GLN A 159 -11.57 1.33 21.79
N GLU A 160 -11.19 0.49 20.85
CA GLU A 160 -11.21 -0.97 21.01
C GLU A 160 -10.35 -1.62 19.93
N THR A 161 -10.14 -2.91 20.05
CA THR A 161 -9.49 -3.70 18.99
C THR A 161 -10.55 -4.41 18.15
N SER A 162 -10.42 -4.37 16.84
CA SER A 162 -11.35 -4.99 15.90
C SER A 162 -11.30 -6.51 15.95
N ASP A 163 -12.45 -7.14 16.16
CA ASP A 163 -12.60 -8.61 16.14
C ASP A 163 -12.68 -9.21 14.74
N ALA A 164 -12.50 -8.41 13.68
CA ALA A 164 -12.57 -8.91 12.31
C ALA A 164 -11.48 -9.98 12.05
N LEU A 165 -11.84 -11.00 11.29
CA LEU A 165 -11.00 -12.17 11.03
C LEU A 165 -9.55 -11.85 10.64
N PRO A 166 -9.24 -10.86 9.76
CA PRO A 166 -7.87 -10.54 9.40
C PRO A 166 -7.00 -10.13 10.61
N TYR A 167 -7.56 -9.36 11.55
CA TYR A 167 -6.83 -8.92 12.74
C TYR A 167 -6.66 -10.05 13.77
N ARG A 168 -7.69 -10.89 13.94
CA ARG A 168 -7.57 -12.10 14.78
C ARG A 168 -6.47 -13.03 14.27
N LEU A 169 -6.39 -13.24 12.95
CA LEU A 169 -5.32 -14.04 12.34
C LEU A 169 -3.95 -13.38 12.50
N TYR A 170 -3.87 -12.06 12.40
CA TYR A 170 -2.65 -11.32 12.68
C TYR A 170 -2.18 -11.53 14.11
N HIS A 171 -3.05 -11.33 15.11
CA HIS A 171 -2.69 -11.54 16.53
C HIS A 171 -2.32 -13.00 16.83
N LEU A 172 -3.01 -13.97 16.21
CA LEU A 172 -2.65 -15.38 16.31
C LEU A 172 -1.24 -15.64 15.77
N ARG A 173 -0.91 -15.06 14.61
CA ARG A 173 0.41 -15.15 14.01
C ARG A 173 1.49 -14.56 14.93
N GLN A 174 1.24 -13.39 15.50
CA GLN A 174 2.15 -12.75 16.45
C GLN A 174 2.33 -13.57 17.74
N ALA A 175 1.25 -14.13 18.27
CA ALA A 175 1.34 -15.02 19.42
C ALA A 175 2.16 -16.27 19.14
N PHE A 176 2.06 -16.82 17.93
CA PHE A 176 2.89 -17.94 17.48
C PHE A 176 4.37 -17.55 17.36
N ALA A 177 4.66 -16.41 16.71
CA ALA A 177 6.03 -15.90 16.60
C ALA A 177 6.68 -15.72 17.97
N LYS A 178 5.94 -15.10 18.92
CA LYS A 178 6.41 -14.92 20.29
C LYS A 178 6.67 -16.26 21.03
N ARG A 179 5.88 -17.29 20.77
CA ARG A 179 6.13 -18.62 21.32
C ARG A 179 7.40 -19.24 20.74
N LEU A 180 7.65 -19.10 19.43
CA LEU A 180 8.88 -19.59 18.83
C LEU A 180 10.11 -18.97 19.49
N THR A 181 10.09 -17.67 19.80
CA THR A 181 11.20 -17.00 20.50
C THR A 181 11.40 -17.49 21.95
N THR A 182 10.37 -18.08 22.55
CA THR A 182 10.46 -18.63 23.90
C THR A 182 11.10 -20.02 23.93
N TYR A 183 10.87 -20.83 22.90
CA TYR A 183 11.31 -22.24 22.88
C TYR A 183 12.55 -22.46 22.02
N LEU A 184 12.90 -21.56 21.13
CA LEU A 184 14.07 -21.67 20.25
C LEU A 184 15.13 -20.65 20.63
N PRO A 185 16.41 -20.96 20.37
CA PRO A 185 17.48 -19.96 20.45
C PRO A 185 17.15 -18.74 19.58
N GLN A 186 17.45 -17.54 20.07
CA GLN A 186 17.05 -16.28 19.45
C GLN A 186 17.44 -16.19 17.96
N HIS A 187 18.63 -16.69 17.59
CA HIS A 187 19.11 -16.67 16.21
C HIS A 187 18.34 -17.62 15.27
N LEU A 188 17.70 -18.67 15.78
CA LEU A 188 16.85 -19.58 14.99
C LEU A 188 15.39 -19.13 14.98
N ALA A 189 14.92 -18.59 16.09
CA ALA A 189 13.53 -18.18 16.25
C ALA A 189 13.10 -17.14 15.18
N GLY A 190 13.95 -16.15 14.89
CA GLY A 190 13.70 -15.15 13.85
C GLY A 190 13.62 -15.75 12.45
N VAL A 191 14.50 -16.71 12.15
CA VAL A 191 14.50 -17.44 10.87
C VAL A 191 13.26 -18.30 10.72
N GLU A 192 12.91 -19.08 11.75
CA GLU A 192 11.71 -19.91 11.74
C GLU A 192 10.43 -19.09 11.65
N ALA A 193 10.34 -17.98 12.37
CA ALA A 193 9.20 -17.04 12.27
C ALA A 193 9.09 -16.45 10.86
N ALA A 194 10.21 -16.10 10.23
CA ALA A 194 10.22 -15.60 8.86
C ALA A 194 9.76 -16.66 7.86
N MET A 195 10.25 -17.90 7.99
CA MET A 195 9.93 -19.00 7.07
C MET A 195 8.50 -19.52 7.23
N LEU A 196 8.03 -19.71 8.47
CA LEU A 196 6.72 -20.32 8.73
C LEU A 196 5.59 -19.32 8.72
N LEU A 197 5.85 -18.12 9.21
CA LEU A 197 4.81 -17.10 9.42
C LEU A 197 4.96 -15.88 8.50
N GLY A 198 6.06 -15.76 7.76
CA GLY A 198 6.39 -14.55 7.01
C GLY A 198 6.67 -13.34 7.91
N GLU A 199 6.99 -13.57 9.19
CA GLU A 199 7.29 -12.52 10.17
C GLU A 199 8.78 -12.23 10.19
N LYS A 200 9.16 -11.04 9.74
CA LYS A 200 10.56 -10.64 9.56
C LYS A 200 11.08 -9.67 10.62
N SER A 201 10.23 -9.27 11.57
CA SER A 201 10.59 -8.28 12.59
C SER A 201 11.73 -8.75 13.52
N GLU A 202 11.81 -10.05 13.75
CA GLU A 202 12.82 -10.68 14.59
C GLU A 202 14.04 -11.20 13.80
N LEU A 203 14.07 -10.97 12.48
CA LEU A 203 15.18 -11.39 11.64
C LEU A 203 16.34 -10.41 11.80
N THR A 204 17.51 -10.89 12.21
CA THR A 204 18.70 -10.04 12.33
C THR A 204 19.20 -9.57 10.96
N ASP A 205 19.88 -8.42 10.92
CA ASP A 205 20.44 -7.87 9.67
C ASP A 205 21.40 -8.87 9.00
N GLU A 206 22.17 -9.64 9.78
CA GLU A 206 23.09 -10.67 9.30
C GLU A 206 22.35 -11.77 8.51
N TRP A 207 21.25 -12.28 9.05
CA TRP A 207 20.40 -13.26 8.35
C TRP A 207 19.70 -12.66 7.14
N SER A 208 19.24 -11.43 7.25
CA SER A 208 18.61 -10.71 6.13
C SER A 208 19.58 -10.55 4.96
N ASP A 209 20.84 -10.19 5.23
CA ASP A 209 21.90 -10.08 4.21
C ASP A 209 22.31 -11.45 3.66
N THR A 210 22.37 -12.47 4.49
CA THR A 210 22.63 -13.84 4.07
C THR A 210 21.56 -14.33 3.11
N PHE A 211 20.28 -14.14 3.41
CA PHE A 211 19.17 -14.51 2.53
C PHE A 211 19.17 -13.73 1.22
N ARG A 212 19.52 -12.44 1.27
CA ARG A 212 19.68 -11.62 0.06
C ARG A 212 20.79 -12.13 -0.84
N THR A 213 21.94 -12.47 -0.25
CA THR A 213 23.10 -12.98 -0.98
C THR A 213 22.83 -14.37 -1.56
N ALA A 214 22.10 -15.21 -0.82
CA ALA A 214 21.67 -16.53 -1.28
C ALA A 214 20.53 -16.50 -2.33
N GLY A 215 19.98 -15.32 -2.63
CA GLY A 215 18.88 -15.17 -3.59
C GLY A 215 17.51 -15.63 -3.08
N ILE A 216 17.36 -15.87 -1.78
CA ILE A 216 16.11 -16.33 -1.14
C ILE A 216 15.45 -15.23 -0.30
N ALA A 217 15.79 -13.97 -0.55
CA ALA A 217 15.23 -12.81 0.17
C ALA A 217 13.72 -12.61 -0.02
N HIS A 218 13.09 -13.37 -0.91
CA HIS A 218 11.65 -13.32 -1.17
C HIS A 218 10.81 -14.20 -0.22
N LEU A 219 11.47 -14.97 0.63
CA LEU A 219 10.83 -15.78 1.67
C LEU A 219 10.29 -14.93 2.81
#